data_f1d0f76f9302a09ed4e6893bdacaff06
#
_entry.id   f1d0f76f9302a09ed4e6893bdacaff06
#
_cell.length_a   1.000
_cell.length_b   1.000
_cell.length_c   1.000
_cell.angle_alpha   90.00
_cell.angle_beta   90.00
_cell.angle_gamma   90.00
#
_symmetry.space_group_name_H-M   'P 1'
#
loop_
_entity.id
_entity.type
_entity.pdbx_description
1 polymer ?
#
loop_
_entity_poly.entity_id
_entity_poly.type
_entity_poly.pdbx_seq_one_letter_code
_entity_poly.pdbx_strand_id
1 'polypeptide(L)'
;MALVQDGPFKDYQDVGFKVVWVDNDHKPLGDSLRAMFEKSGRFTLIDSYKGIPVTEASAKKLVEEGEYPFGVLIPKGSYSEMLNRSNKLINTIGKASGQPSIIPVRPGVDSLQITLFFDPIAKATIRMAIQNGIEKMLFKIQLDMLFDKMHIPGNSTESEDLGGKENESLLADNIIVENLGKQSMPTFIMSSVQHNVPAWIVFAIFFLIIPLSGNFIKEKKEGSRLLLDMTPGSFIDIILGKVIFYSLFGLFQFLSILIASRVLLPLVDLPVLEMNQSIFPAIVAAAGISFAAVSFGVLVGSLFNTYHQAMMFGSVTIVILSALGGIWVPIEVLPYSLQLVAELSPLQWGLSLFQDVFVRGITWDRFFLKLCLL
;
A
#
# COMPACT_ATOMS: atom_id res chain seq x y z
N MET A 1 15.11 9.67 -28.66
CA MET A 1 15.53 8.69 -27.64
C MET A 1 15.79 9.27 -26.25
N ALA A 2 15.49 10.55 -26.01
CA ALA A 2 15.66 11.22 -24.70
C ALA A 2 14.37 11.34 -23.88
N LEU A 3 13.23 10.86 -24.37
CA LEU A 3 11.90 10.99 -23.72
C LEU A 3 11.50 9.77 -22.87
N VAL A 4 12.30 8.73 -22.81
CA VAL A 4 12.01 7.49 -22.03
C VAL A 4 12.75 7.48 -20.70
N GLN A 5 13.69 8.38 -20.45
CA GLN A 5 14.41 8.50 -19.17
C GLN A 5 13.71 9.37 -18.11
N ASP A 6 12.69 10.11 -18.49
CA ASP A 6 11.88 10.89 -17.54
C ASP A 6 10.58 10.14 -17.18
N GLY A 7 10.73 8.90 -16.72
CA GLY A 7 9.62 8.16 -16.14
C GLY A 7 9.13 8.82 -14.84
N PRO A 8 7.88 8.56 -14.43
CA PRO A 8 7.23 9.17 -13.25
C PRO A 8 7.93 8.92 -11.91
N PHE A 9 9.10 8.30 -11.93
CA PHE A 9 9.91 7.95 -10.77
C PHE A 9 11.06 8.92 -10.47
N LYS A 10 11.27 9.98 -11.27
CA LYS A 10 12.39 10.93 -11.05
C LYS A 10 12.14 11.89 -9.89
N ASP A 11 10.86 12.17 -9.58
CA ASP A 11 10.47 13.03 -8.45
C ASP A 11 10.45 12.32 -7.10
N TYR A 12 10.78 11.01 -7.06
CA TYR A 12 10.84 10.22 -5.83
C TYR A 12 12.21 10.26 -5.14
N GLN A 13 13.11 11.14 -5.55
CA GLN A 13 14.46 11.22 -4.97
C GLN A 13 14.49 11.67 -3.50
N ASP A 14 13.39 12.24 -2.99
CA ASP A 14 13.32 12.74 -1.61
C ASP A 14 12.46 11.89 -0.65
N VAL A 15 11.87 10.80 -1.12
CA VAL A 15 11.00 9.94 -0.27
C VAL A 15 11.60 8.56 -0.15
N GLY A 16 12.45 8.39 0.86
CA GLY A 16 12.95 7.07 1.22
C GLY A 16 11.83 6.17 1.73
N PHE A 17 11.44 5.14 0.96
CA PHE A 17 10.58 4.08 1.47
C PHE A 17 11.24 3.45 2.69
N LYS A 18 10.58 3.50 3.85
CA LYS A 18 11.07 2.83 5.06
C LYS A 18 10.90 1.33 4.90
N VAL A 19 11.99 0.60 4.98
CA VAL A 19 12.04 -0.85 4.77
C VAL A 19 12.57 -1.52 6.03
N VAL A 20 11.84 -2.49 6.54
CA VAL A 20 12.32 -3.29 7.67
C VAL A 20 13.40 -4.25 7.17
N TRP A 21 14.59 -4.16 7.77
CA TRP A 21 15.75 -4.93 7.36
C TRP A 21 16.15 -5.92 8.44
N VAL A 22 16.19 -7.20 8.09
CA VAL A 22 16.66 -8.26 8.96
C VAL A 22 17.71 -9.09 8.24
N ASP A 23 18.95 -9.03 8.70
CA ASP A 23 20.05 -9.84 8.20
C ASP A 23 20.49 -10.85 9.28
N ASN A 24 20.18 -12.12 9.05
CA ASN A 24 20.56 -13.22 9.94
C ASN A 24 21.87 -13.90 9.49
N ASP A 25 22.42 -13.56 8.31
CA ASP A 25 23.64 -14.17 7.79
C ASP A 25 24.89 -13.40 8.19
N HIS A 26 24.79 -12.07 8.37
CA HIS A 26 25.89 -11.17 8.72
C HIS A 26 27.14 -11.38 7.85
N LYS A 27 26.96 -11.53 6.54
CA LYS A 27 28.02 -11.82 5.56
C LYS A 27 27.97 -10.83 4.41
N PRO A 28 29.00 -10.79 3.51
CA PRO A 28 29.12 -9.79 2.46
C PRO A 28 27.90 -9.64 1.54
N LEU A 29 27.02 -10.63 1.43
CA LEU A 29 25.79 -10.53 0.65
C LEU A 29 24.84 -9.48 1.26
N GLY A 30 24.62 -9.52 2.58
CA GLY A 30 23.81 -8.54 3.29
C GLY A 30 24.37 -7.13 3.19
N ASP A 31 25.67 -6.99 3.38
CA ASP A 31 26.37 -5.70 3.27
C ASP A 31 26.28 -5.12 1.85
N SER A 32 26.46 -5.94 0.82
CA SER A 32 26.36 -5.53 -0.59
C SER A 32 24.96 -5.10 -0.96
N LEU A 33 23.93 -5.87 -0.56
CA LEU A 33 22.53 -5.50 -0.76
C LEU A 33 22.19 -4.21 -0.02
N ARG A 34 22.60 -4.08 1.24
CA ARG A 34 22.41 -2.88 2.05
C ARG A 34 23.00 -1.65 1.36
N ALA A 35 24.24 -1.74 0.92
CA ALA A 35 24.93 -0.65 0.19
C ALA A 35 24.20 -0.27 -1.10
N MET A 36 23.62 -1.24 -1.82
CA MET A 36 22.85 -0.96 -3.04
C MET A 36 21.52 -0.28 -2.73
N PHE A 37 20.80 -0.70 -1.67
CA PHE A 37 19.59 -0.04 -1.20
C PHE A 37 19.88 1.41 -0.79
N GLU A 38 20.91 1.66 0.01
CA GLU A 38 21.33 2.98 0.46
C GLU A 38 21.78 3.88 -0.72
N LYS A 39 22.58 3.32 -1.66
CA LYS A 39 23.02 4.04 -2.86
C LYS A 39 21.88 4.44 -3.79
N SER A 40 20.77 3.70 -3.78
CA SER A 40 19.60 4.03 -4.58
C SER A 40 18.94 5.35 -4.14
N GLY A 41 19.18 5.81 -2.90
CA GLY A 41 18.58 6.99 -2.30
C GLY A 41 17.05 6.91 -2.09
N ARG A 42 16.45 5.76 -2.42
CA ARG A 42 15.00 5.55 -2.40
C ARG A 42 14.48 4.83 -1.17
N PHE A 43 15.41 4.20 -0.41
CA PHE A 43 15.04 3.35 0.71
C PHE A 43 15.76 3.79 1.98
N THR A 44 15.03 3.83 3.07
CA THR A 44 15.58 4.01 4.42
C THR A 44 15.45 2.68 5.15
N LEU A 45 16.58 2.05 5.46
CA LEU A 45 16.60 0.75 6.12
C LEU A 45 16.41 0.92 7.62
N ILE A 46 15.48 0.16 8.18
CA ILE A 46 15.14 0.15 9.60
C ILE A 46 15.57 -1.20 10.18
N ASP A 47 16.63 -1.21 10.94
CA ASP A 47 17.17 -2.38 11.66
C ASP A 47 16.83 -2.39 13.16
N SER A 48 16.27 -1.28 13.67
CA SER A 48 15.85 -1.16 15.06
C SER A 48 14.50 -0.45 15.17
N TYR A 49 13.64 -0.91 16.06
CA TYR A 49 12.35 -0.29 16.39
C TYR A 49 12.28 0.02 17.87
N LYS A 50 12.06 1.31 18.20
CA LYS A 50 12.07 1.82 19.58
C LYS A 50 13.33 1.44 20.38
N GLY A 51 14.50 1.42 19.70
CA GLY A 51 15.80 1.10 20.31
C GLY A 51 16.06 -0.40 20.52
N ILE A 52 15.19 -1.27 20.01
CA ILE A 52 15.35 -2.74 20.07
C ILE A 52 15.65 -3.24 18.65
N PRO A 53 16.69 -4.10 18.46
CA PRO A 53 16.96 -4.71 17.16
C PRO A 53 15.75 -5.47 16.65
N VAL A 54 15.45 -5.32 15.36
CA VAL A 54 14.31 -5.99 14.73
C VAL A 54 14.66 -7.45 14.48
N THR A 55 13.83 -8.34 15.02
CA THR A 55 13.90 -9.79 14.76
C THR A 55 12.93 -10.16 13.65
N GLU A 56 13.08 -11.35 13.04
CA GLU A 56 12.16 -11.83 12.00
C GLU A 56 10.69 -11.75 12.43
N ALA A 57 10.37 -12.20 13.64
CA ALA A 57 9.00 -12.20 14.16
C ALA A 57 8.47 -10.76 14.35
N SER A 58 9.30 -9.85 14.86
CA SER A 58 8.91 -8.44 15.03
C SER A 58 8.80 -7.72 13.70
N ALA A 59 9.68 -8.04 12.74
CA ALA A 59 9.63 -7.49 11.38
C ALA A 59 8.32 -7.84 10.67
N LYS A 60 7.94 -9.13 10.68
CA LYS A 60 6.67 -9.60 10.10
C LYS A 60 5.47 -8.90 10.73
N LYS A 61 5.47 -8.79 12.07
CA LYS A 61 4.40 -8.12 12.79
C LYS A 61 4.30 -6.63 12.43
N LEU A 62 5.41 -5.90 12.36
CA LEU A 62 5.43 -4.48 12.01
C LEU A 62 4.91 -4.22 10.60
N VAL A 63 5.21 -5.11 9.64
CA VAL A 63 4.70 -5.00 8.28
C VAL A 63 3.23 -5.44 8.20
N GLU A 64 2.83 -6.51 8.90
CA GLU A 64 1.43 -6.95 8.98
C GLU A 64 0.52 -5.86 9.59
N GLU A 65 1.02 -5.14 10.57
CA GLU A 65 0.33 -4.02 11.23
C GLU A 65 0.31 -2.74 10.38
N GLY A 66 1.03 -2.71 9.25
CA GLY A 66 1.09 -1.59 8.31
C GLY A 66 1.94 -0.40 8.78
N GLU A 67 2.81 -0.61 9.78
CA GLU A 67 3.78 0.40 10.22
C GLU A 67 4.86 0.64 9.13
N TYR A 68 5.16 -0.39 8.36
CA TYR A 68 6.11 -0.36 7.25
C TYR A 68 5.54 -1.07 6.02
N PRO A 69 5.79 -0.56 4.79
CA PRO A 69 5.20 -1.11 3.57
C PRO A 69 5.74 -2.48 3.18
N PHE A 70 7.00 -2.78 3.49
CA PHE A 70 7.59 -4.09 3.25
C PHE A 70 8.85 -4.31 4.10
N GLY A 71 9.27 -5.57 4.17
CA GLY A 71 10.51 -5.98 4.83
C GLY A 71 11.30 -6.97 3.99
N VAL A 72 12.60 -6.99 4.24
CA VAL A 72 13.58 -7.87 3.63
C VAL A 72 14.22 -8.71 4.73
N LEU A 73 14.18 -10.03 4.58
CA LEU A 73 14.84 -10.98 5.46
C LEU A 73 15.89 -11.75 4.66
N ILE A 74 17.12 -11.70 5.12
CA ILE A 74 18.24 -12.48 4.61
C ILE A 74 18.47 -13.64 5.59
N PRO A 75 18.10 -14.88 5.22
CA PRO A 75 18.27 -16.04 6.08
C PRO A 75 19.75 -16.38 6.29
N LYS A 76 20.03 -17.10 7.39
CA LYS A 76 21.37 -17.61 7.67
C LYS A 76 21.83 -18.59 6.58
N GLY A 77 23.02 -18.38 6.03
CA GLY A 77 23.58 -19.23 4.98
C GLY A 77 23.42 -18.71 3.57
N SER A 78 22.63 -17.63 3.36
CA SER A 78 22.33 -17.06 2.04
C SER A 78 23.59 -16.76 1.19
N TYR A 79 24.64 -16.21 1.79
CA TYR A 79 25.91 -15.97 1.09
C TYR A 79 26.59 -17.27 0.64
N SER A 80 26.57 -18.30 1.47
CA SER A 80 27.17 -19.60 1.15
C SER A 80 26.43 -20.30 0.01
N GLU A 81 25.12 -20.14 -0.05
CA GLU A 81 24.25 -20.65 -1.12
C GLU A 81 24.52 -19.93 -2.43
N MET A 82 24.61 -18.60 -2.40
CA MET A 82 24.93 -17.78 -3.57
C MET A 82 26.33 -18.12 -4.13
N LEU A 83 27.28 -18.30 -3.23
CA LEU A 83 28.65 -18.73 -3.58
C LEU A 83 28.68 -20.12 -4.27
N ASN A 84 27.87 -21.05 -3.72
CA ASN A 84 27.75 -22.40 -4.25
C ASN A 84 27.15 -22.43 -5.66
N ARG A 85 26.12 -21.60 -5.86
CA ARG A 85 25.46 -21.41 -7.16
C ARG A 85 26.41 -20.80 -8.19
N SER A 86 27.18 -19.77 -7.79
CA SER A 86 28.24 -19.20 -8.66
C SER A 86 29.28 -20.23 -9.03
N ASN A 87 29.69 -21.10 -8.10
CA ASN A 87 30.65 -22.20 -8.38
C ASN A 87 30.08 -23.22 -9.38
N LYS A 88 28.79 -23.59 -9.25
CA LYS A 88 28.11 -24.46 -10.21
C LYS A 88 28.11 -23.86 -11.62
N LEU A 89 27.79 -22.58 -11.76
CA LEU A 89 27.79 -21.89 -13.04
C LEU A 89 29.20 -21.88 -13.68
N ILE A 90 30.24 -21.53 -12.91
CA ILE A 90 31.61 -21.53 -13.41
C ILE A 90 32.03 -22.95 -13.88
N ASN A 91 31.69 -23.98 -13.10
CA ASN A 91 31.96 -25.37 -13.47
C ASN A 91 31.20 -25.78 -14.74
N THR A 92 30.01 -25.30 -14.97
CA THR A 92 29.21 -25.58 -16.18
C THR A 92 29.81 -24.88 -17.38
N ILE A 93 30.20 -23.61 -17.26
CA ILE A 93 30.88 -22.84 -18.32
C ILE A 93 32.26 -23.46 -18.64
N GLY A 94 33.04 -23.82 -17.61
CA GLY A 94 34.35 -24.48 -17.78
C GLY A 94 34.24 -25.80 -18.54
N LYS A 95 33.25 -26.64 -18.21
CA LYS A 95 32.96 -27.88 -18.93
C LYS A 95 32.61 -27.64 -20.40
N ALA A 96 31.77 -26.63 -20.67
CA ALA A 96 31.42 -26.25 -22.04
C ALA A 96 32.59 -25.72 -22.86
N SER A 97 33.59 -25.12 -22.20
CA SER A 97 34.81 -24.59 -22.81
C SER A 97 35.99 -25.60 -22.87
N GLY A 98 35.73 -26.86 -22.48
CA GLY A 98 36.77 -27.94 -22.53
C GLY A 98 37.81 -27.82 -21.40
N GLN A 99 37.65 -26.95 -20.44
CA GLN A 99 38.54 -26.85 -19.28
C GLN A 99 37.88 -27.54 -18.06
N PRO A 100 38.54 -28.51 -17.41
CA PRO A 100 38.03 -29.12 -16.19
C PRO A 100 38.09 -28.08 -15.05
N SER A 101 36.96 -27.44 -14.78
CA SER A 101 36.85 -26.53 -13.65
C SER A 101 36.64 -27.35 -12.37
N ILE A 102 37.57 -27.23 -11.43
CA ILE A 102 37.58 -27.97 -10.14
C ILE A 102 37.22 -27.03 -9.00
N ILE A 103 36.16 -26.28 -9.14
CA ILE A 103 35.70 -25.47 -8.00
C ILE A 103 34.76 -26.36 -7.12
N PRO A 104 35.07 -26.53 -5.84
CA PRO A 104 34.26 -27.37 -4.98
C PRO A 104 32.83 -26.82 -4.86
N VAL A 105 31.86 -27.68 -5.12
CA VAL A 105 30.40 -27.40 -4.94
C VAL A 105 29.92 -28.27 -3.80
N ARG A 106 29.28 -27.65 -2.82
CA ARG A 106 28.68 -28.38 -1.70
C ARG A 106 27.34 -29.00 -2.14
N PRO A 107 27.15 -30.32 -2.03
CA PRO A 107 25.86 -30.94 -2.34
C PRO A 107 24.79 -30.55 -1.31
N GLY A 108 23.57 -30.31 -1.77
CA GLY A 108 22.41 -30.10 -0.90
C GLY A 108 22.06 -28.66 -0.54
N VAL A 109 22.75 -27.67 -1.11
CA VAL A 109 22.48 -26.23 -0.86
C VAL A 109 22.17 -25.59 -2.23
N ASP A 110 20.92 -25.64 -2.63
CA ASP A 110 20.55 -25.28 -4.01
C ASP A 110 19.60 -24.07 -4.14
N SER A 111 19.08 -23.53 -3.05
CA SER A 111 18.14 -22.42 -3.15
C SER A 111 18.54 -21.24 -2.27
N LEU A 112 19.05 -20.19 -2.90
CA LEU A 112 19.15 -18.88 -2.26
C LEU A 112 17.72 -18.37 -2.00
N GLN A 113 17.34 -18.21 -0.73
CA GLN A 113 16.00 -17.79 -0.36
C GLN A 113 16.08 -16.48 0.42
N ILE A 114 15.98 -15.36 -0.28
CA ILE A 114 15.72 -14.07 0.36
C ILE A 114 14.21 -13.93 0.48
N THR A 115 13.73 -13.71 1.70
CA THR A 115 12.30 -13.58 1.94
C THR A 115 11.90 -12.12 1.92
N LEU A 116 10.94 -11.79 1.04
CA LEU A 116 10.29 -10.50 1.01
C LEU A 116 8.89 -10.64 1.59
N PHE A 117 8.56 -9.81 2.54
CA PHE A 117 7.21 -9.73 3.08
C PHE A 117 6.67 -8.33 2.93
N PHE A 118 5.42 -8.26 2.48
CA PHE A 118 4.74 -7.02 2.13
C PHE A 118 3.52 -6.82 3.01
N ASP A 119 3.21 -5.55 3.26
CA ASP A 119 1.92 -5.18 3.81
C ASP A 119 0.79 -5.79 2.94
N PRO A 120 -0.22 -6.43 3.55
CA PRO A 120 -1.38 -6.98 2.82
C PRO A 120 -2.05 -5.99 1.86
N ILE A 121 -1.98 -4.69 2.14
CA ILE A 121 -2.57 -3.62 1.30
C ILE A 121 -1.65 -3.24 0.13
N ALA A 122 -0.38 -3.61 0.15
CA ALA A 122 0.56 -3.22 -0.92
C ALA A 122 0.07 -3.68 -2.29
N LYS A 123 -0.02 -2.75 -3.24
CA LYS A 123 -0.48 -3.04 -4.61
C LYS A 123 0.46 -4.00 -5.33
N ALA A 124 -0.12 -4.86 -6.16
CA ALA A 124 0.64 -5.84 -6.96
C ALA A 124 1.76 -5.19 -7.80
N THR A 125 1.48 -4.01 -8.38
CA THR A 125 2.46 -3.26 -9.17
C THR A 125 3.69 -2.83 -8.37
N ILE A 126 3.49 -2.37 -7.12
CA ILE A 126 4.58 -1.97 -6.22
C ILE A 126 5.37 -3.21 -5.78
N ARG A 127 4.69 -4.31 -5.41
CA ARG A 127 5.33 -5.58 -5.07
C ARG A 127 6.22 -6.08 -6.20
N MET A 128 5.69 -6.14 -7.43
CA MET A 128 6.44 -6.56 -8.62
C MET A 128 7.63 -5.64 -8.90
N ALA A 129 7.46 -4.31 -8.76
CA ALA A 129 8.54 -3.37 -8.97
C ALA A 129 9.68 -3.56 -7.96
N ILE A 130 9.35 -3.78 -6.68
CA ILE A 130 10.33 -4.04 -5.61
C ILE A 130 10.99 -5.40 -5.83
N GLN A 131 10.22 -6.45 -6.12
CA GLN A 131 10.74 -7.78 -6.40
C GLN A 131 11.73 -7.75 -7.57
N ASN A 132 11.32 -7.21 -8.72
CA ASN A 132 12.21 -7.07 -9.89
C ASN A 132 13.44 -6.21 -9.60
N GLY A 133 13.30 -5.18 -8.76
CA GLY A 133 14.43 -4.35 -8.32
C GLY A 133 15.46 -5.16 -7.52
N ILE A 134 14.99 -5.95 -6.56
CA ILE A 134 15.85 -6.80 -5.72
C ILE A 134 16.46 -7.93 -6.53
N GLU A 135 15.71 -8.55 -7.45
CA GLU A 135 16.25 -9.56 -8.38
C GLU A 135 17.42 -9.00 -9.21
N LYS A 136 17.27 -7.79 -9.75
CA LYS A 136 18.35 -7.11 -10.47
C LYS A 136 19.58 -6.84 -9.59
N MET A 137 19.36 -6.45 -8.31
CA MET A 137 20.46 -6.24 -7.36
C MET A 137 21.20 -7.55 -7.08
N LEU A 138 20.46 -8.63 -6.81
CA LEU A 138 21.04 -9.96 -6.60
C LEU A 138 21.81 -10.46 -7.81
N PHE A 139 21.23 -10.28 -9.00
CA PHE A 139 21.92 -10.63 -10.25
C PHE A 139 23.24 -9.88 -10.41
N LYS A 140 23.25 -8.59 -10.11
CA LYS A 140 24.49 -7.80 -10.18
C LYS A 140 25.53 -8.31 -9.20
N ILE A 141 25.16 -8.59 -7.95
CA ILE A 141 26.08 -9.16 -6.95
C ILE A 141 26.61 -10.52 -7.42
N GLN A 142 25.76 -11.35 -8.00
CA GLN A 142 26.15 -12.65 -8.54
C GLN A 142 27.13 -12.52 -9.70
N LEU A 143 26.91 -11.56 -10.61
CA LEU A 143 27.83 -11.26 -11.70
C LEU A 143 29.19 -10.77 -11.19
N ASP A 144 29.18 -9.83 -10.23
CA ASP A 144 30.42 -9.32 -9.63
C ASP A 144 31.23 -10.47 -9.00
N MET A 145 30.56 -11.41 -8.29
CA MET A 145 31.18 -12.60 -7.73
C MET A 145 31.76 -13.56 -8.82
N LEU A 146 31.07 -13.67 -9.97
CA LEU A 146 31.58 -14.49 -11.10
C LEU A 146 32.79 -13.85 -11.73
N PHE A 147 32.80 -12.54 -12.00
CA PHE A 147 33.92 -11.83 -12.58
C PHE A 147 35.15 -11.86 -11.68
N ASP A 148 35.00 -11.64 -10.38
CA ASP A 148 36.09 -11.75 -9.41
C ASP A 148 36.77 -13.11 -9.44
N LYS A 149 35.97 -14.18 -9.54
CA LYS A 149 36.49 -15.55 -9.58
C LYS A 149 37.13 -15.93 -10.92
N MET A 150 36.64 -15.37 -12.02
CA MET A 150 37.19 -15.62 -13.34
C MET A 150 38.45 -14.79 -13.66
N HIS A 151 38.90 -13.92 -12.73
CA HIS A 151 39.99 -12.96 -12.92
C HIS A 151 39.85 -12.09 -14.19
N ILE A 152 38.60 -11.83 -14.58
CA ILE A 152 38.30 -10.92 -15.68
C ILE A 152 38.09 -9.53 -15.04
N PRO A 153 38.89 -8.49 -15.41
CA PRO A 153 38.63 -7.15 -14.88
C PRO A 153 37.27 -6.69 -15.35
N GLY A 154 36.31 -6.72 -14.44
CA GLY A 154 34.95 -6.29 -14.70
C GLY A 154 34.88 -4.76 -14.79
N ASN A 155 34.69 -4.27 -16.00
CA ASN A 155 34.33 -2.88 -16.22
C ASN A 155 32.84 -2.73 -15.87
N SER A 156 32.54 -2.29 -14.66
CA SER A 156 31.20 -2.25 -14.05
C SER A 156 30.24 -1.21 -14.66
N THR A 157 30.56 -0.70 -15.88
CA THR A 157 29.81 0.43 -16.47
C THR A 157 28.97 0.09 -17.70
N GLU A 158 29.07 -1.13 -18.27
CA GLU A 158 28.39 -1.44 -19.55
C GLU A 158 27.44 -2.65 -19.54
N SER A 159 26.98 -3.12 -18.39
CA SER A 159 26.08 -4.29 -18.32
C SER A 159 24.57 -3.95 -18.42
N GLU A 160 24.20 -2.84 -19.07
CA GLU A 160 22.77 -2.49 -19.27
C GLU A 160 22.06 -3.30 -20.38
N ASP A 161 22.76 -4.11 -21.19
CA ASP A 161 22.17 -4.72 -22.39
C ASP A 161 22.30 -6.26 -22.50
N LEU A 162 22.55 -6.97 -21.41
CA LEU A 162 22.55 -8.44 -21.41
C LEU A 162 21.23 -9.06 -20.95
N GLY A 163 20.11 -8.46 -21.30
CA GLY A 163 18.75 -8.94 -21.00
C GLY A 163 18.22 -9.95 -22.01
N GLY A 164 18.88 -11.07 -22.23
CA GLY A 164 18.33 -12.19 -23.00
C GLY A 164 17.37 -13.04 -22.15
N LYS A 165 16.22 -13.41 -22.71
CA LYS A 165 15.16 -14.23 -22.10
C LYS A 165 15.60 -15.58 -21.53
N GLU A 166 16.77 -16.08 -21.89
CA GLU A 166 17.33 -17.33 -21.36
C GLU A 166 17.93 -17.23 -19.95
N ASN A 167 18.21 -16.00 -19.49
CA ASN A 167 18.76 -15.78 -18.14
C ASN A 167 17.69 -15.68 -17.04
N GLU A 168 16.42 -15.50 -17.40
CA GLU A 168 15.31 -15.44 -16.43
C GLU A 168 15.08 -16.76 -15.68
N SER A 169 15.33 -17.91 -16.32
CA SER A 169 15.13 -19.22 -15.69
C SER A 169 16.18 -19.57 -14.62
N LEU A 170 17.35 -18.93 -14.65
CA LEU A 170 18.41 -19.12 -13.67
C LEU A 170 18.24 -18.28 -12.40
N LEU A 171 17.34 -17.31 -12.41
CA LEU A 171 17.13 -16.31 -11.36
C LEU A 171 15.80 -16.48 -10.60
N ALA A 172 14.83 -17.16 -11.18
CA ALA A 172 13.45 -17.21 -10.70
C ALA A 172 13.29 -17.81 -9.28
N ASP A 173 14.27 -18.57 -8.79
CA ASP A 173 14.17 -19.27 -7.49
C ASP A 173 14.87 -18.54 -6.32
N ASN A 174 15.27 -17.29 -6.49
CA ASN A 174 16.10 -16.59 -5.49
C ASN A 174 15.28 -15.81 -4.46
N ILE A 175 14.02 -15.56 -4.69
CA ILE A 175 13.20 -14.73 -3.83
C ILE A 175 11.92 -15.46 -3.43
N ILE A 176 11.71 -15.62 -2.14
CA ILE A 176 10.44 -16.06 -1.58
C ILE A 176 9.64 -14.81 -1.22
N VAL A 177 8.47 -14.66 -1.81
CA VAL A 177 7.50 -13.62 -1.40
C VAL A 177 6.54 -14.22 -0.39
N GLU A 178 6.67 -13.82 0.86
CA GLU A 178 5.76 -14.20 1.93
C GLU A 178 4.63 -13.17 2.04
N ASN A 179 3.40 -13.61 1.86
CA ASN A 179 2.23 -12.80 2.05
C ASN A 179 1.82 -12.81 3.53
N LEU A 180 1.90 -11.65 4.19
CA LEU A 180 1.44 -11.48 5.56
C LEU A 180 -0.08 -11.25 5.57
N GLY A 181 -0.79 -12.04 6.35
CA GLY A 181 -2.24 -11.94 6.54
C GLY A 181 -2.78 -13.19 7.22
N LYS A 182 -3.89 -13.07 7.93
CA LYS A 182 -4.49 -14.16 8.74
C LYS A 182 -5.01 -15.36 7.94
N GLN A 183 -5.02 -15.31 6.62
CA GLN A 183 -5.37 -16.45 5.77
C GLN A 183 -4.16 -16.90 4.97
N SER A 184 -3.74 -18.13 5.24
CA SER A 184 -2.73 -18.89 4.49
C SER A 184 -3.24 -19.25 3.10
N MET A 185 -3.60 -18.28 2.28
CA MET A 185 -3.85 -18.50 0.86
C MET A 185 -2.62 -18.12 0.05
N PRO A 186 -2.12 -18.98 -0.83
CA PRO A 186 -0.81 -18.83 -1.49
C PRO A 186 -0.76 -17.76 -2.58
N THR A 187 -1.55 -16.71 -2.53
CA THR A 187 -1.42 -15.53 -3.44
C THR A 187 -2.53 -14.50 -3.17
N PHE A 188 -2.61 -13.94 -1.95
CA PHE A 188 -3.49 -12.80 -1.78
C PHE A 188 -2.78 -11.53 -2.32
N ILE A 189 -2.82 -11.38 -3.63
CA ILE A 189 -2.48 -10.12 -4.28
C ILE A 189 -3.70 -9.23 -4.13
N MET A 190 -3.57 -8.09 -3.46
CA MET A 190 -4.65 -7.11 -3.37
C MET A 190 -5.15 -6.80 -4.78
N SER A 191 -6.32 -7.31 -5.12
CA SER A 191 -6.92 -7.06 -6.43
C SER A 191 -7.31 -5.58 -6.53
N SER A 192 -7.40 -5.06 -7.74
CA SER A 192 -7.90 -3.70 -7.96
C SER A 192 -9.27 -3.48 -7.30
N VAL A 193 -10.09 -4.52 -7.20
CA VAL A 193 -11.40 -4.49 -6.54
C VAL A 193 -11.27 -4.24 -5.05
N GLN A 194 -10.29 -4.87 -4.37
CA GLN A 194 -10.05 -4.72 -2.94
C GLN A 194 -9.66 -3.28 -2.53
N HIS A 195 -9.07 -2.52 -3.44
CA HIS A 195 -8.79 -1.10 -3.22
C HIS A 195 -9.94 -0.21 -3.69
N ASN A 196 -10.43 -0.45 -4.91
CA ASN A 196 -11.35 0.48 -5.55
C ASN A 196 -12.74 0.48 -4.90
N VAL A 197 -13.28 -0.68 -4.50
CA VAL A 197 -14.62 -0.72 -3.90
C VAL A 197 -14.69 0.07 -2.59
N PRO A 198 -13.80 -0.12 -1.59
CA PRO A 198 -13.76 0.72 -0.40
C PRO A 198 -13.54 2.21 -0.71
N ALA A 199 -12.65 2.52 -1.66
CA ALA A 199 -12.36 3.88 -2.07
C ALA A 199 -13.62 4.59 -2.63
N TRP A 200 -14.34 3.94 -3.53
CA TRP A 200 -15.58 4.47 -4.08
C TRP A 200 -16.71 4.57 -3.05
N ILE A 201 -16.77 3.68 -2.06
CA ILE A 201 -17.72 3.77 -0.94
C ILE A 201 -17.46 5.05 -0.13
N VAL A 202 -16.21 5.29 0.29
CA VAL A 202 -15.83 6.51 1.03
C VAL A 202 -16.18 7.75 0.22
N PHE A 203 -15.79 7.77 -1.05
CA PHE A 203 -16.09 8.88 -1.95
C PHE A 203 -17.59 9.15 -2.06
N ALA A 204 -18.41 8.12 -2.26
CA ALA A 204 -19.85 8.23 -2.37
C ALA A 204 -20.48 8.76 -1.08
N ILE A 205 -20.04 8.31 0.09
CA ILE A 205 -20.54 8.78 1.40
C ILE A 205 -20.23 10.28 1.58
N PHE A 206 -19.01 10.72 1.22
CA PHE A 206 -18.64 12.14 1.32
C PHE A 206 -19.42 13.04 0.36
N PHE A 207 -19.96 12.51 -0.74
CA PHE A 207 -20.86 13.26 -1.63
C PHE A 207 -22.15 13.71 -0.93
N LEU A 208 -22.53 13.13 0.20
CA LEU A 208 -23.66 13.58 1.03
C LEU A 208 -23.48 15.00 1.57
N ILE A 209 -22.26 15.53 1.61
CA ILE A 209 -21.97 16.93 1.95
C ILE A 209 -22.75 17.89 1.06
N ILE A 210 -22.90 17.59 -0.23
CA ILE A 210 -23.55 18.46 -1.22
C ILE A 210 -25.04 18.64 -0.94
N PRO A 211 -25.88 17.58 -0.91
CA PRO A 211 -27.31 17.75 -0.63
C PRO A 211 -27.56 18.26 0.79
N LEU A 212 -26.76 17.85 1.78
CA LEU A 212 -26.93 18.29 3.14
C LEU A 212 -26.67 19.79 3.30
N SER A 213 -25.51 20.29 2.84
CA SER A 213 -25.17 21.71 2.91
C SER A 213 -26.17 22.57 2.12
N GLY A 214 -26.60 22.07 0.96
CA GLY A 214 -27.63 22.72 0.14
C GLY A 214 -28.97 22.85 0.85
N ASN A 215 -29.43 21.79 1.54
CA ASN A 215 -30.67 21.80 2.29
C ASN A 215 -30.60 22.77 3.47
N PHE A 216 -29.47 22.87 4.18
CA PHE A 216 -29.31 23.86 5.25
C PHE A 216 -29.54 25.30 4.77
N ILE A 217 -28.94 25.64 3.62
CA ILE A 217 -29.05 26.99 3.07
C ILE A 217 -30.44 27.25 2.51
N LYS A 218 -31.04 26.27 1.86
CA LYS A 218 -32.39 26.36 1.30
C LYS A 218 -33.41 26.65 2.39
N GLU A 219 -33.39 25.92 3.49
CA GLU A 219 -34.27 26.13 4.64
C GLU A 219 -34.09 27.52 5.26
N LYS A 220 -32.84 28.01 5.34
CA LYS A 220 -32.54 29.35 5.84
C LYS A 220 -33.14 30.46 4.95
N LYS A 221 -33.20 30.27 3.61
CA LYS A 221 -33.66 31.25 2.65
C LYS A 221 -35.17 31.21 2.39
N GLU A 222 -35.78 30.03 2.38
CA GLU A 222 -37.18 29.84 2.03
C GLU A 222 -38.13 30.10 3.23
N GLY A 223 -37.58 30.54 4.35
CA GLY A 223 -38.39 30.84 5.53
C GLY A 223 -38.91 29.62 6.30
N SER A 224 -38.58 28.39 5.80
CA SER A 224 -38.93 27.13 6.49
C SER A 224 -38.34 27.07 7.91
N ARG A 225 -37.22 27.76 8.12
CA ARG A 225 -36.63 27.93 9.45
C ARG A 225 -37.54 28.63 10.44
N LEU A 226 -38.27 29.66 10.02
CA LEU A 226 -39.24 30.35 10.87
C LEU A 226 -40.38 29.42 11.33
N LEU A 227 -40.84 28.52 10.43
CA LEU A 227 -41.84 27.52 10.77
C LEU A 227 -41.29 26.46 11.74
N LEU A 228 -40.01 26.05 11.56
CA LEU A 228 -39.34 25.14 12.48
C LEU A 228 -39.11 25.75 13.86
N ASP A 229 -38.78 27.05 13.92
CA ASP A 229 -38.61 27.79 15.18
C ASP A 229 -39.97 27.98 15.95
N MET A 230 -41.10 27.81 15.27
CA MET A 230 -42.43 27.79 15.88
C MET A 230 -42.85 26.43 16.45
N THR A 231 -42.11 25.37 16.11
CA THR A 231 -42.35 24.03 16.67
C THR A 231 -41.70 23.88 18.03
N PRO A 232 -42.35 23.14 19.00
CA PRO A 232 -41.71 22.86 20.27
C PRO A 232 -40.52 21.96 20.10
N GLY A 233 -39.31 22.51 20.13
CA GLY A 233 -38.03 21.79 19.98
C GLY A 233 -36.85 22.75 19.93
N SER A 234 -35.65 22.22 20.19
CA SER A 234 -34.42 22.99 20.12
C SER A 234 -33.87 22.98 18.68
N PHE A 235 -33.20 24.04 18.28
CA PHE A 235 -32.42 24.05 17.02
C PHE A 235 -31.45 22.88 16.92
N ILE A 236 -30.91 22.43 18.07
CA ILE A 236 -30.03 21.26 18.17
C ILE A 236 -30.77 19.99 17.74
N ASP A 237 -32.06 19.83 18.12
CA ASP A 237 -32.84 18.64 17.75
C ASP A 237 -33.03 18.54 16.23
N ILE A 238 -33.20 19.68 15.56
CA ILE A 238 -33.30 19.74 14.10
C ILE A 238 -31.97 19.31 13.44
N ILE A 239 -30.84 19.82 13.94
CA ILE A 239 -29.51 19.45 13.44
C ILE A 239 -29.26 17.96 13.67
N LEU A 240 -29.54 17.46 14.89
CA LEU A 240 -29.36 16.04 15.23
C LEU A 240 -30.23 15.14 14.33
N GLY A 241 -31.50 15.54 14.12
CA GLY A 241 -32.39 14.81 13.21
C GLY A 241 -31.81 14.68 11.79
N LYS A 242 -31.20 15.75 11.26
CA LYS A 242 -30.54 15.72 9.96
C LYS A 242 -29.28 14.87 9.98
N VAL A 243 -28.45 15.02 11.00
CA VAL A 243 -27.23 14.23 11.17
C VAL A 243 -27.57 12.73 11.19
N ILE A 244 -28.58 12.34 11.97
CA ILE A 244 -29.04 10.95 12.04
C ILE A 244 -29.56 10.48 10.67
N PHE A 245 -30.43 11.24 10.03
CA PHE A 245 -31.03 10.88 8.75
C PHE A 245 -29.95 10.68 7.65
N TYR A 246 -29.06 11.66 7.50
CA TYR A 246 -28.02 11.57 6.47
C TYR A 246 -26.95 10.52 6.80
N SER A 247 -26.67 10.25 8.08
CA SER A 247 -25.78 9.15 8.48
C SER A 247 -26.40 7.79 8.16
N LEU A 248 -27.69 7.61 8.40
CA LEU A 248 -28.43 6.40 8.00
C LEU A 248 -28.46 6.25 6.47
N PHE A 249 -28.58 7.35 5.73
CA PHE A 249 -28.51 7.31 4.28
C PHE A 249 -27.12 6.94 3.78
N GLY A 250 -26.06 7.39 4.44
CA GLY A 250 -24.68 6.96 4.17
C GLY A 250 -24.48 5.46 4.43
N LEU A 251 -25.06 4.91 5.49
CA LEU A 251 -25.08 3.47 5.74
C LEU A 251 -25.83 2.70 4.65
N PHE A 252 -26.98 3.22 4.23
CA PHE A 252 -27.74 2.65 3.11
C PHE A 252 -26.91 2.63 1.82
N GLN A 253 -26.20 3.72 1.53
CA GLN A 253 -25.29 3.85 0.40
C GLN A 253 -24.15 2.80 0.47
N PHE A 254 -23.52 2.65 1.65
CA PHE A 254 -22.51 1.63 1.89
C PHE A 254 -23.04 0.23 1.58
N LEU A 255 -24.19 -0.15 2.16
CA LEU A 255 -24.80 -1.46 1.93
C LEU A 255 -25.16 -1.69 0.46
N SER A 256 -25.70 -0.67 -0.20
CA SER A 256 -26.08 -0.75 -1.61
C SER A 256 -24.87 -1.00 -2.52
N ILE A 257 -23.77 -0.27 -2.29
CA ILE A 257 -22.53 -0.47 -3.07
C ILE A 257 -21.89 -1.83 -2.74
N LEU A 258 -21.94 -2.26 -1.48
CA LEU A 258 -21.42 -3.57 -1.07
C LEU A 258 -22.19 -4.71 -1.73
N ILE A 259 -23.52 -4.65 -1.76
CA ILE A 259 -24.37 -5.64 -2.44
C ILE A 259 -24.11 -5.58 -3.95
N ALA A 260 -24.11 -4.38 -4.53
CA ALA A 260 -23.83 -4.20 -5.95
C ALA A 260 -22.47 -4.77 -6.35
N SER A 261 -21.43 -4.56 -5.56
CA SER A 261 -20.10 -5.11 -5.82
C SER A 261 -20.10 -6.65 -5.81
N ARG A 262 -20.88 -7.29 -4.91
CA ARG A 262 -20.96 -8.75 -4.85
C ARG A 262 -21.78 -9.38 -5.98
N VAL A 263 -22.74 -8.63 -6.51
CA VAL A 263 -23.63 -9.14 -7.58
C VAL A 263 -23.10 -8.79 -8.97
N LEU A 264 -22.66 -7.54 -9.18
CA LEU A 264 -22.29 -7.06 -10.51
C LEU A 264 -20.86 -7.44 -10.92
N LEU A 265 -19.89 -7.48 -9.98
CA LEU A 265 -18.50 -7.78 -10.34
C LEU A 265 -18.33 -9.19 -10.94
N PRO A 266 -18.93 -10.26 -10.38
CA PRO A 266 -18.86 -11.59 -10.99
C PRO A 266 -19.49 -11.68 -12.39
N LEU A 267 -20.49 -10.84 -12.70
CA LEU A 267 -21.13 -10.82 -14.02
C LEU A 267 -20.20 -10.26 -15.11
N VAL A 268 -19.14 -9.58 -14.73
CA VAL A 268 -18.16 -8.97 -15.63
C VAL A 268 -16.77 -9.65 -15.49
N ASP A 269 -16.75 -10.87 -14.98
CA ASP A 269 -15.53 -11.67 -14.73
C ASP A 269 -14.48 -10.98 -13.86
N LEU A 270 -14.91 -10.06 -12.96
CA LEU A 270 -14.04 -9.42 -11.99
C LEU A 270 -14.06 -10.17 -10.65
N PRO A 271 -12.93 -10.18 -9.91
CA PRO A 271 -12.87 -10.84 -8.61
C PRO A 271 -13.86 -10.21 -7.62
N VAL A 272 -14.46 -11.03 -6.79
CA VAL A 272 -15.38 -10.59 -5.73
C VAL A 272 -14.62 -9.86 -4.64
N LEU A 273 -15.27 -8.87 -4.01
CA LEU A 273 -14.73 -8.24 -2.82
C LEU A 273 -14.68 -9.27 -1.67
N GLU A 274 -13.49 -9.70 -1.31
CA GLU A 274 -13.26 -10.58 -0.17
C GLU A 274 -13.17 -9.73 1.11
N MET A 275 -13.79 -10.22 2.18
CA MET A 275 -13.74 -9.57 3.49
C MET A 275 -13.07 -10.51 4.48
N ASN A 276 -11.95 -10.08 5.04
CA ASN A 276 -11.18 -10.87 5.99
C ASN A 276 -11.86 -10.99 7.37
N GLN A 277 -12.81 -10.10 7.67
CA GLN A 277 -13.56 -10.10 8.93
C GLN A 277 -15.07 -10.19 8.69
N SER A 278 -15.81 -10.33 9.80
CA SER A 278 -17.26 -10.22 9.78
C SER A 278 -17.71 -8.83 9.27
N ILE A 279 -18.91 -8.75 8.73
CA ILE A 279 -19.49 -7.49 8.22
C ILE A 279 -19.68 -6.41 9.32
N PHE A 280 -19.71 -6.81 10.59
CA PHE A 280 -20.03 -5.91 11.69
C PHE A 280 -19.00 -4.75 11.85
N PRO A 281 -17.67 -4.97 11.86
CA PRO A 281 -16.70 -3.88 11.87
C PRO A 281 -16.84 -2.95 10.66
N ALA A 282 -17.19 -3.48 9.48
CA ALA A 282 -17.41 -2.68 8.29
C ALA A 282 -18.62 -1.74 8.42
N ILE A 283 -19.71 -2.21 9.04
CA ILE A 283 -20.90 -1.38 9.33
C ILE A 283 -20.54 -0.26 10.32
N VAL A 284 -19.79 -0.58 11.38
CA VAL A 284 -19.37 0.42 12.37
C VAL A 284 -18.44 1.46 11.74
N ALA A 285 -17.50 1.02 10.88
CA ALA A 285 -16.64 1.92 10.11
C ALA A 285 -17.47 2.83 9.19
N ALA A 286 -18.42 2.26 8.44
CA ALA A 286 -19.30 3.02 7.56
C ALA A 286 -20.14 4.05 8.32
N ALA A 287 -20.62 3.71 9.53
CA ALA A 287 -21.34 4.63 10.39
C ALA A 287 -20.45 5.82 10.82
N GLY A 288 -19.23 5.56 11.25
CA GLY A 288 -18.25 6.61 11.60
C GLY A 288 -17.91 7.52 10.43
N ILE A 289 -17.63 6.93 9.26
CA ILE A 289 -17.33 7.68 8.03
C ILE A 289 -18.53 8.53 7.62
N SER A 290 -19.74 7.98 7.71
CA SER A 290 -20.98 8.71 7.40
C SER A 290 -21.20 9.87 8.36
N PHE A 291 -20.94 9.66 9.64
CA PHE A 291 -21.05 10.70 10.66
C PHE A 291 -20.04 11.84 10.41
N ALA A 292 -18.78 11.51 10.09
CA ALA A 292 -17.75 12.48 9.75
C ALA A 292 -18.11 13.30 8.50
N ALA A 293 -18.55 12.63 7.43
CA ALA A 293 -18.98 13.29 6.19
C ALA A 293 -20.17 14.22 6.43
N VAL A 294 -21.17 13.79 7.20
CA VAL A 294 -22.34 14.59 7.54
C VAL A 294 -21.96 15.78 8.41
N SER A 295 -21.09 15.61 9.40
CA SER A 295 -20.58 16.70 10.24
C SER A 295 -19.86 17.75 9.41
N PHE A 296 -19.05 17.32 8.44
CA PHE A 296 -18.41 18.25 7.49
C PHE A 296 -19.45 18.94 6.59
N GLY A 297 -20.52 18.26 6.18
CA GLY A 297 -21.63 18.85 5.44
C GLY A 297 -22.38 19.93 6.22
N VAL A 298 -22.60 19.72 7.52
CA VAL A 298 -23.17 20.73 8.45
C VAL A 298 -22.25 21.93 8.54
N LEU A 299 -20.95 21.72 8.68
CA LEU A 299 -19.94 22.79 8.71
C LEU A 299 -20.03 23.64 7.43
N VAL A 300 -19.99 23.01 6.25
CA VAL A 300 -20.10 23.71 4.97
C VAL A 300 -21.43 24.47 4.87
N GLY A 301 -22.55 23.85 5.24
CA GLY A 301 -23.85 24.50 5.25
C GLY A 301 -23.98 25.69 6.20
N SER A 302 -23.17 25.71 7.27
CA SER A 302 -23.12 26.84 8.22
C SER A 302 -22.25 28.00 7.74
N LEU A 303 -21.17 27.73 7.02
CA LEU A 303 -20.20 28.72 6.55
C LEU A 303 -20.70 29.56 5.38
N PHE A 304 -21.50 28.97 4.49
CA PHE A 304 -21.94 29.64 3.28
C PHE A 304 -23.38 30.17 3.35
N ASN A 305 -23.61 31.27 2.63
CA ASN A 305 -24.93 31.93 2.58
C ASN A 305 -25.70 31.67 1.30
N THR A 306 -25.07 31.08 0.28
CA THR A 306 -25.76 30.77 -0.98
C THR A 306 -25.58 29.31 -1.35
N TYR A 307 -26.67 28.74 -1.91
CA TYR A 307 -26.69 27.34 -2.36
C TYR A 307 -25.55 27.02 -3.33
N HIS A 308 -25.30 27.88 -4.31
CA HIS A 308 -24.23 27.71 -5.31
C HIS A 308 -22.84 27.69 -4.67
N GLN A 309 -22.58 28.62 -3.73
CA GLN A 309 -21.27 28.64 -3.04
C GLN A 309 -21.03 27.37 -2.25
N ALA A 310 -21.99 26.88 -1.49
CA ALA A 310 -21.85 25.66 -0.70
C ALA A 310 -21.66 24.43 -1.60
N MET A 311 -22.43 24.32 -2.69
CA MET A 311 -22.29 23.20 -3.63
C MET A 311 -20.94 23.20 -4.33
N MET A 312 -20.51 24.36 -4.84
CA MET A 312 -19.21 24.48 -5.51
C MET A 312 -18.06 24.16 -4.54
N PHE A 313 -18.07 24.78 -3.37
CA PHE A 313 -17.05 24.52 -2.35
C PHE A 313 -17.05 23.05 -1.93
N GLY A 314 -18.22 22.47 -1.61
CA GLY A 314 -18.34 21.08 -1.19
C GLY A 314 -17.82 20.11 -2.26
N SER A 315 -18.26 20.28 -3.52
CA SER A 315 -17.84 19.40 -4.62
C SER A 315 -16.34 19.50 -4.91
N VAL A 316 -15.80 20.70 -5.00
CA VAL A 316 -14.36 20.92 -5.24
C VAL A 316 -13.52 20.35 -4.09
N THR A 317 -13.95 20.61 -2.85
CA THR A 317 -13.25 20.08 -1.66
C THR A 317 -13.24 18.56 -1.64
N ILE A 318 -14.37 17.89 -1.93
CA ILE A 318 -14.43 16.42 -1.97
C ILE A 318 -13.48 15.89 -3.05
N VAL A 319 -13.44 16.49 -4.24
CA VAL A 319 -12.57 16.06 -5.33
C VAL A 319 -11.09 16.21 -4.94
N ILE A 320 -10.69 17.35 -4.38
CA ILE A 320 -9.32 17.59 -3.93
C ILE A 320 -8.93 16.62 -2.81
N LEU A 321 -9.78 16.47 -1.79
CA LEU A 321 -9.53 15.56 -0.69
C LEU A 321 -9.50 14.09 -1.15
N SER A 322 -10.24 13.72 -2.20
CA SER A 322 -10.21 12.38 -2.79
C SER A 322 -8.92 12.10 -3.54
N ALA A 323 -8.44 13.09 -4.29
CA ALA A 323 -7.17 12.96 -5.02
C ALA A 323 -5.99 12.83 -4.04
N LEU A 324 -5.99 13.64 -2.98
CA LEU A 324 -4.97 13.58 -1.92
C LEU A 324 -5.15 12.37 -1.01
N GLY A 325 -6.39 11.99 -0.70
CA GLY A 325 -6.73 10.92 0.25
C GLY A 325 -6.52 9.48 -0.25
N GLY A 326 -5.86 9.28 -1.39
CA GLY A 326 -5.54 7.92 -1.86
C GLY A 326 -6.67 7.20 -2.60
N ILE A 327 -7.81 7.88 -2.86
CA ILE A 327 -8.96 7.27 -3.53
C ILE A 327 -8.65 7.04 -5.01
N TRP A 328 -8.13 8.05 -5.69
CA TRP A 328 -7.78 7.98 -7.12
C TRP A 328 -6.33 7.62 -7.34
N VAL A 329 -5.44 8.24 -6.59
CA VAL A 329 -3.99 8.03 -6.68
C VAL A 329 -3.50 7.47 -5.35
N PRO A 330 -2.84 6.31 -5.33
CA PRO A 330 -2.26 5.77 -4.10
C PRO A 330 -1.35 6.79 -3.43
N ILE A 331 -1.41 6.87 -2.09
CA ILE A 331 -0.61 7.84 -1.33
C ILE A 331 0.88 7.60 -1.54
N GLU A 332 1.27 6.34 -1.70
CA GLU A 332 2.65 5.92 -1.91
C GLU A 332 3.25 6.47 -3.21
N VAL A 333 2.40 6.89 -4.15
CA VAL A 333 2.81 7.49 -5.45
C VAL A 333 2.95 9.01 -5.34
N LEU A 334 2.43 9.63 -4.28
CA LEU A 334 2.49 11.08 -4.10
C LEU A 334 3.87 11.53 -3.58
N PRO A 335 4.37 12.73 -3.98
CA PRO A 335 5.54 13.35 -3.36
C PRO A 335 5.35 13.51 -1.85
N TYR A 336 6.44 13.45 -1.09
CA TYR A 336 6.40 13.49 0.38
C TYR A 336 5.62 14.67 0.95
N SER A 337 5.78 15.85 0.37
CA SER A 337 5.03 17.04 0.76
C SER A 337 3.51 16.85 0.64
N LEU A 338 3.05 16.13 -0.38
CA LEU A 338 1.63 15.81 -0.58
C LEU A 338 1.17 14.65 0.32
N GLN A 339 2.05 13.72 0.67
CA GLN A 339 1.73 12.67 1.63
C GLN A 339 1.40 13.25 3.01
N LEU A 340 2.18 14.25 3.49
CA LEU A 340 1.88 14.95 4.74
C LEU A 340 0.52 15.65 4.70
N VAL A 341 0.15 16.23 3.55
CA VAL A 341 -1.18 16.84 3.39
C VAL A 341 -2.27 15.78 3.31
N ALA A 342 -1.99 14.64 2.69
CA ALA A 342 -2.90 13.51 2.60
C ALA A 342 -3.31 12.98 3.98
N GLU A 343 -2.37 12.93 4.93
CA GLU A 343 -2.63 12.51 6.31
C GLU A 343 -3.68 13.37 7.04
N LEU A 344 -3.92 14.59 6.56
CA LEU A 344 -4.97 15.48 7.10
C LEU A 344 -6.34 15.23 6.47
N SER A 345 -6.41 14.41 5.42
CA SER A 345 -7.66 14.16 4.70
C SER A 345 -8.56 13.16 5.45
N PRO A 346 -9.80 13.54 5.80
CA PRO A 346 -10.75 12.60 6.41
C PRO A 346 -11.13 11.45 5.46
N LEU A 347 -11.03 11.65 4.14
CA LEU A 347 -11.25 10.60 3.17
C LEU A 347 -10.15 9.53 3.23
N GLN A 348 -8.91 9.93 3.50
CA GLN A 348 -7.80 9.02 3.70
C GLN A 348 -7.99 8.17 4.97
N TRP A 349 -8.44 8.79 6.07
CA TRP A 349 -8.72 8.05 7.30
C TRP A 349 -9.84 7.03 7.10
N GLY A 350 -10.92 7.42 6.40
CA GLY A 350 -12.01 6.52 6.05
C GLY A 350 -11.55 5.36 5.16
N LEU A 351 -10.75 5.63 4.13
CA LEU A 351 -10.20 4.60 3.26
C LEU A 351 -9.28 3.64 4.01
N SER A 352 -8.35 4.18 4.82
CA SER A 352 -7.45 3.39 5.67
C SER A 352 -8.23 2.48 6.63
N LEU A 353 -9.30 3.00 7.25
CA LEU A 353 -10.15 2.23 8.15
C LEU A 353 -10.86 1.07 7.43
N PHE A 354 -11.39 1.29 6.22
CA PHE A 354 -11.99 0.22 5.44
C PHE A 354 -10.95 -0.81 4.95
N GLN A 355 -9.75 -0.38 4.55
CA GLN A 355 -8.67 -1.29 4.15
C GLN A 355 -8.24 -2.18 5.32
N ASP A 356 -8.14 -1.61 6.52
CA ASP A 356 -7.82 -2.37 7.72
C ASP A 356 -8.90 -3.41 8.06
N VAL A 357 -10.19 -3.05 7.88
CA VAL A 357 -11.30 -3.97 8.12
C VAL A 357 -11.41 -5.05 7.05
N PHE A 358 -11.28 -4.70 5.77
CA PHE A 358 -11.49 -5.65 4.67
C PHE A 358 -10.28 -6.54 4.41
N VAL A 359 -9.06 -6.00 4.56
CA VAL A 359 -7.82 -6.65 4.13
C VAL A 359 -6.97 -7.12 5.30
N ARG A 360 -6.58 -6.23 6.22
CA ARG A 360 -5.64 -6.55 7.32
C ARG A 360 -6.26 -7.38 8.45
N GLY A 361 -7.55 -7.21 8.72
CA GLY A 361 -8.18 -7.81 9.89
C GLY A 361 -7.75 -7.16 11.20
N ILE A 362 -8.05 -5.89 11.36
CA ILE A 362 -7.65 -5.03 12.49
C ILE A 362 -8.14 -5.55 13.84
N THR A 363 -7.33 -5.37 14.89
CA THR A 363 -7.73 -5.57 16.29
C THR A 363 -8.65 -4.42 16.75
N TRP A 364 -9.58 -4.71 17.67
CA TRP A 364 -10.57 -3.73 18.15
C TRP A 364 -9.94 -2.46 18.73
N ASP A 365 -8.81 -2.58 19.43
CA ASP A 365 -8.14 -1.42 20.04
C ASP A 365 -7.67 -0.41 19.00
N ARG A 366 -7.04 -0.88 17.91
CA ARG A 366 -6.61 -0.02 16.79
C ARG A 366 -7.79 0.49 15.97
N PHE A 367 -8.83 -0.31 15.83
CA PHE A 367 -10.06 0.08 15.16
C PHE A 367 -10.70 1.30 15.82
N PHE A 368 -10.92 1.26 17.15
CA PHE A 368 -11.49 2.38 17.87
C PHE A 368 -10.60 3.62 17.86
N LEU A 369 -9.27 3.45 17.93
CA LEU A 369 -8.35 4.57 17.84
C LEU A 369 -8.50 5.32 16.50
N LYS A 370 -8.53 4.59 15.37
CA LYS A 370 -8.73 5.19 14.03
C LYS A 370 -10.13 5.76 13.84
N LEU A 371 -11.15 5.13 14.41
CA LEU A 371 -12.51 5.63 14.37
C LEU A 371 -12.65 6.97 15.12
N CYS A 372 -11.93 7.16 16.22
CA CYS A 372 -11.92 8.43 16.98
C CYS A 372 -11.19 9.56 16.25
N LEU A 373 -10.34 9.27 15.27
CA LEU A 373 -9.67 10.28 14.45
C LEU A 373 -10.58 10.85 13.37
N LEU A 374 -11.57 10.06 12.92
CA LEU A 374 -12.60 10.47 11.96
C LEU A 374 -13.60 11.47 12.56
#